data_25cb15f0e67f4337b8b7f8bc24dc6705
#
_entry.id   25cb15f0e67f4337b8b7f8bc24dc6705
#
_cell.length_a   1.000
_cell.length_b   1.000
_cell.length_c   1.000
_cell.angle_alpha   90.00
_cell.angle_beta   90.00
_cell.angle_gamma   90.00
#
_symmetry.space_group_name_H-M   'P 1'
#
loop_
_entity.id
_entity.type
_entity.pdbx_description
1 polymer ?
#
loop_
_entity_poly.entity_id
_entity_poly.type
_entity_poly.pdbx_seq_one_letter_code
_entity_poly.pdbx_strand_id
1 'polypeptide(L)'
;MNRILILNIFLHTCLFSLNPKEKFIINFIDARYSGDTTFISNVLSEKFTYEHIPFIGLNLTTEYVEGNLIVTGFITEDTLQNQISIGDTIHEIDNFLVDSLPAPIRGPENKLVKIVYTRNGDSTFSSSKLKLKLLKHDQNKTSFIQDIINYNNNWYEYDLEIIDIISKKSTFFVYYHWEGSKTKAGQVYHLFAMELIQKEKNSNLIKKIQTLWSEKQFLDQFK
;
A
#
# COMPACT_ATOMS: atom_id res chain seq x y z
N MET A 1 -4.30 5.25 -34.57
CA MET A 1 -3.04 4.52 -34.57
C MET A 1 -1.78 5.41 -34.46
N ASN A 2 -1.89 6.69 -34.13
CA ASN A 2 -0.76 7.65 -34.10
C ASN A 2 -0.43 8.27 -32.72
N ARG A 3 -1.12 7.84 -31.65
CA ARG A 3 -0.82 8.37 -30.29
C ARG A 3 0.31 7.62 -29.56
N ILE A 4 0.51 6.35 -29.88
CA ILE A 4 1.55 5.49 -29.26
C ILE A 4 2.97 5.91 -29.66
N LEU A 5 3.15 6.46 -30.86
CA LEU A 5 4.49 6.82 -31.37
C LEU A 5 5.05 8.10 -30.71
N ILE A 6 4.18 9.04 -30.31
CA ILE A 6 4.60 10.33 -29.71
C ILE A 6 4.99 10.13 -28.25
N LEU A 7 4.27 9.26 -27.52
CA LEU A 7 4.57 8.95 -26.10
C LEU A 7 5.93 8.29 -25.95
N ASN A 8 6.27 7.33 -26.83
CA ASN A 8 7.58 6.67 -26.81
C ASN A 8 8.75 7.62 -27.12
N ILE A 9 8.55 8.66 -27.91
CA ILE A 9 9.62 9.63 -28.23
C ILE A 9 9.91 10.53 -27.02
N PHE A 10 8.89 10.96 -26.27
CA PHE A 10 9.09 11.77 -25.05
C PHE A 10 9.75 10.97 -23.91
N LEU A 11 9.36 9.72 -23.69
CA LEU A 11 10.00 8.86 -22.69
C LEU A 11 11.48 8.63 -23.02
N HIS A 12 11.84 8.45 -24.28
CA HIS A 12 13.22 8.27 -24.70
C HIS A 12 14.09 9.52 -24.51
N THR A 13 13.55 10.71 -24.71
CA THR A 13 14.34 11.95 -24.55
C THR A 13 14.63 12.29 -23.11
N CYS A 14 13.73 12.02 -22.16
CA CYS A 14 14.00 12.18 -20.73
C CYS A 14 15.01 11.15 -20.19
N LEU A 15 14.98 9.91 -20.68
CA LEU A 15 15.91 8.85 -20.25
C LEU A 15 17.37 9.11 -20.60
N PHE A 16 17.66 9.90 -21.64
CA PHE A 16 19.04 10.20 -22.05
C PHE A 16 19.76 11.16 -21.10
N SER A 17 19.04 11.95 -20.31
CA SER A 17 19.61 12.90 -19.36
C SER A 17 19.80 12.33 -17.95
N LEU A 18 19.18 11.17 -17.65
CA LEU A 18 19.24 10.56 -16.33
C LEU A 18 20.59 9.90 -16.06
N ASN A 19 21.11 10.12 -14.86
CA ASN A 19 22.33 9.43 -14.43
C ASN A 19 22.04 7.93 -14.14
N PRO A 20 23.11 7.06 -14.14
CA PRO A 20 22.92 5.62 -13.93
C PRO A 20 22.19 5.25 -12.61
N LYS A 21 22.34 6.08 -11.57
CA LYS A 21 21.68 5.82 -10.28
C LYS A 21 20.19 6.11 -10.34
N GLU A 22 19.77 7.14 -11.06
CA GLU A 22 18.37 7.47 -11.29
C GLU A 22 17.71 6.43 -12.17
N LYS A 23 18.36 5.97 -13.24
CA LYS A 23 17.88 4.86 -14.07
C LYS A 23 17.66 3.59 -13.24
N PHE A 24 18.56 3.27 -12.32
CA PHE A 24 18.38 2.13 -11.42
C PHE A 24 17.13 2.27 -10.55
N ILE A 25 16.84 3.45 -10.03
CA ILE A 25 15.64 3.69 -9.21
C ILE A 25 14.36 3.60 -10.05
N ILE A 26 14.36 4.14 -11.26
CA ILE A 26 13.23 3.99 -12.19
C ILE A 26 12.96 2.52 -12.49
N ASN A 27 14.00 1.76 -12.84
CA ASN A 27 13.88 0.32 -13.07
C ASN A 27 13.37 -0.43 -11.83
N PHE A 28 13.75 0.01 -10.63
CA PHE A 28 13.23 -0.56 -9.40
C PHE A 28 11.72 -0.31 -9.22
N ILE A 29 11.25 0.91 -9.50
CA ILE A 29 9.83 1.24 -9.40
C ILE A 29 9.04 0.44 -10.46
N ASP A 30 9.53 0.39 -11.70
CA ASP A 30 8.89 -0.40 -12.76
C ASP A 30 8.84 -1.90 -12.41
N ALA A 31 9.95 -2.47 -11.93
CA ALA A 31 10.01 -3.87 -11.49
C ALA A 31 9.00 -4.18 -10.38
N ARG A 32 8.75 -3.24 -9.47
CA ARG A 32 7.75 -3.38 -8.41
C ARG A 32 6.33 -3.49 -8.99
N TYR A 33 5.98 -2.63 -9.92
CA TYR A 33 4.64 -2.62 -10.52
C TYR A 33 4.46 -3.72 -11.58
N SER A 34 5.53 -4.15 -12.26
CA SER A 34 5.50 -5.30 -13.16
C SER A 34 5.53 -6.67 -12.45
N GLY A 35 5.75 -6.69 -11.14
CA GLY A 35 5.82 -7.94 -10.38
C GLY A 35 7.14 -8.71 -10.54
N ASP A 36 8.23 -8.06 -10.97
CA ASP A 36 9.56 -8.71 -11.05
C ASP A 36 10.18 -8.88 -9.66
N THR A 37 9.64 -9.83 -8.92
CA THR A 37 10.09 -10.16 -7.55
C THR A 37 11.52 -10.67 -7.49
N THR A 38 12.03 -11.22 -8.58
CA THR A 38 13.43 -11.69 -8.68
C THR A 38 14.37 -10.50 -8.64
N PHE A 39 14.15 -9.50 -9.49
CA PHE A 39 14.93 -8.28 -9.47
C PHE A 39 14.80 -7.59 -8.11
N ILE A 40 13.57 -7.38 -7.63
CA ILE A 40 13.30 -6.73 -6.33
C ILE A 40 14.05 -7.42 -5.20
N SER A 41 13.97 -8.75 -5.07
CA SER A 41 14.65 -9.51 -4.01
C SER A 41 16.17 -9.29 -4.03
N ASN A 42 16.77 -9.20 -5.22
CA ASN A 42 18.20 -9.02 -5.37
C ASN A 42 18.70 -7.61 -5.03
N VAL A 43 17.84 -6.60 -5.14
CA VAL A 43 18.22 -5.19 -4.91
C VAL A 43 17.78 -4.66 -3.55
N LEU A 44 17.01 -5.42 -2.76
CA LEU A 44 16.65 -5.05 -1.39
C LEU A 44 17.70 -5.53 -0.39
N SER A 45 18.06 -4.65 0.55
CA SER A 45 18.89 -5.00 1.71
C SER A 45 18.18 -6.01 2.61
N GLU A 46 18.93 -6.85 3.33
CA GLU A 46 18.36 -7.73 4.35
C GLU A 46 17.68 -6.97 5.51
N LYS A 47 18.11 -5.73 5.74
CA LYS A 47 17.51 -4.81 6.73
C LYS A 47 16.56 -3.79 6.09
N PHE A 48 15.97 -4.16 4.95
CA PHE A 48 15.04 -3.29 4.23
C PHE A 48 13.80 -2.97 5.07
N THR A 49 13.35 -1.71 4.97
CA THR A 49 12.07 -1.25 5.52
C THR A 49 11.30 -0.42 4.49
N TYR A 50 10.01 -0.70 4.39
CA TYR A 50 9.06 0.16 3.68
C TYR A 50 8.14 0.82 4.71
N GLU A 51 8.26 2.12 4.87
CA GLU A 51 7.54 2.89 5.88
C GLU A 51 6.32 3.57 5.25
N HIS A 52 5.14 3.19 5.74
CA HIS A 52 3.90 3.86 5.39
C HIS A 52 3.71 5.13 6.22
N ILE A 53 2.88 6.06 5.69
CA ILE A 53 2.46 7.22 6.46
C ILE A 53 1.66 6.75 7.67
N PRO A 54 1.96 7.27 8.89
CA PRO A 54 1.14 6.98 10.05
C PRO A 54 -0.32 7.40 9.82
N PHE A 55 -1.26 6.59 10.27
CA PHE A 55 -2.69 6.82 10.12
C PHE A 55 -3.43 6.58 11.44
N ILE A 56 -4.62 7.16 11.59
CA ILE A 56 -5.49 6.90 12.73
C ILE A 56 -6.40 5.72 12.40
N GLY A 57 -6.32 4.64 13.17
CA GLY A 57 -7.06 3.40 12.93
C GLY A 57 -7.29 2.54 14.18
N LEU A 58 -7.88 1.37 14.00
CA LEU A 58 -8.30 0.44 15.06
C LEU A 58 -7.23 -0.55 15.52
N ASN A 59 -6.02 -0.48 15.04
CA ASN A 59 -4.96 -1.46 15.30
C ASN A 59 -5.31 -2.90 14.88
N LEU A 60 -6.15 -3.07 13.86
CA LEU A 60 -6.54 -4.35 13.31
C LEU A 60 -6.10 -4.46 11.85
N THR A 61 -5.65 -5.64 11.45
CA THR A 61 -5.61 -6.05 10.05
C THR A 61 -6.80 -6.96 9.79
N THR A 62 -7.47 -6.75 8.67
CA THR A 62 -8.69 -7.49 8.32
C THR A 62 -8.65 -7.87 6.85
N GLU A 63 -9.35 -8.96 6.52
CA GLU A 63 -9.51 -9.45 5.15
C GLU A 63 -10.98 -9.80 4.90
N TYR A 64 -11.47 -9.53 3.68
CA TYR A 64 -12.78 -10.01 3.24
C TYR A 64 -12.65 -11.43 2.71
N VAL A 65 -13.32 -12.37 3.38
CA VAL A 65 -13.39 -13.77 2.99
C VAL A 65 -14.86 -14.15 2.88
N GLU A 66 -15.32 -14.48 1.67
CA GLU A 66 -16.70 -14.89 1.39
C GLU A 66 -17.77 -13.90 1.93
N GLY A 67 -17.51 -12.60 1.79
CA GLY A 67 -18.40 -11.54 2.27
C GLY A 67 -18.30 -11.19 3.76
N ASN A 68 -17.39 -11.84 4.49
CA ASN A 68 -17.17 -11.59 5.91
C ASN A 68 -15.86 -10.82 6.14
N LEU A 69 -15.87 -9.81 7.00
CA LEU A 69 -14.67 -9.08 7.41
C LEU A 69 -14.02 -9.79 8.61
N ILE A 70 -12.96 -10.54 8.35
CA ILE A 70 -12.27 -11.36 9.34
C ILE A 70 -11.03 -10.64 9.86
N VAL A 71 -10.81 -10.66 11.18
CA VAL A 71 -9.58 -10.14 11.81
C VAL A 71 -8.43 -11.10 11.53
N THR A 72 -7.41 -10.63 10.81
CA THR A 72 -6.23 -11.42 10.44
C THR A 72 -5.01 -11.13 11.29
N GLY A 73 -5.01 -10.01 12.03
CA GLY A 73 -3.88 -9.65 12.89
C GLY A 73 -4.02 -8.29 13.57
N PHE A 74 -2.92 -7.86 14.16
CA PHE A 74 -2.78 -6.55 14.81
C PHE A 74 -1.56 -5.82 14.24
N ILE A 75 -1.69 -4.51 14.03
CA ILE A 75 -0.61 -3.68 13.47
C ILE A 75 0.51 -3.47 14.50
N THR A 76 0.15 -3.34 15.77
CA THR A 76 1.09 -3.22 16.89
C THR A 76 0.77 -4.25 17.97
N GLU A 77 1.80 -4.72 18.68
CA GLU A 77 1.63 -5.55 19.88
C GLU A 77 1.00 -4.73 21.00
N ASP A 78 -0.32 -4.73 21.08
CA ASP A 78 -1.06 -3.98 22.09
C ASP A 78 -2.12 -4.86 22.77
N THR A 79 -2.50 -4.48 23.97
CA THR A 79 -3.40 -5.15 24.91
C THR A 79 -4.87 -5.32 24.43
N LEU A 80 -5.17 -5.07 23.16
CA LEU A 80 -6.49 -5.35 22.54
C LEU A 80 -6.83 -6.86 22.49
N GLN A 81 -5.85 -7.72 22.67
CA GLN A 81 -5.99 -9.19 22.62
C GLN A 81 -7.07 -9.77 23.55
N ASN A 82 -7.52 -9.00 24.54
CA ASN A 82 -8.59 -9.44 25.46
C ASN A 82 -10.00 -9.09 24.96
N GLN A 83 -10.13 -8.28 23.93
CA GLN A 83 -11.42 -7.80 23.43
C GLN A 83 -11.79 -8.37 22.07
N ILE A 84 -10.83 -8.39 21.13
CA ILE A 84 -10.97 -8.97 19.80
C ILE A 84 -9.80 -9.91 19.56
N SER A 85 -10.02 -11.02 18.85
CA SER A 85 -9.03 -12.04 18.55
C SER A 85 -8.88 -12.22 17.03
N ILE A 86 -7.73 -12.75 16.61
CA ILE A 86 -7.55 -13.20 15.23
C ILE A 86 -8.58 -14.32 14.96
N GLY A 87 -9.25 -14.24 13.81
CA GLY A 87 -10.35 -15.12 13.40
C GLY A 87 -11.73 -14.62 13.80
N ASP A 88 -11.86 -13.54 14.61
CA ASP A 88 -13.16 -12.93 14.88
C ASP A 88 -13.71 -12.30 13.59
N THR A 89 -15.02 -12.45 13.35
CA THR A 89 -15.73 -11.86 12.22
C THR A 89 -16.41 -10.56 12.65
N ILE A 90 -16.07 -9.44 12.03
CA ILE A 90 -16.66 -8.13 12.29
C ILE A 90 -17.92 -7.97 11.45
N HIS A 91 -19.03 -7.58 12.07
CA HIS A 91 -20.33 -7.35 11.44
C HIS A 91 -20.72 -5.87 11.37
N GLU A 92 -20.42 -5.10 12.44
CA GLU A 92 -20.74 -3.68 12.51
C GLU A 92 -19.57 -2.87 13.08
N ILE A 93 -19.41 -1.65 12.57
CA ILE A 93 -18.48 -0.64 13.07
C ILE A 93 -19.22 0.69 13.21
N ASP A 94 -19.27 1.24 14.45
CA ASP A 94 -20.01 2.47 14.79
C ASP A 94 -21.48 2.45 14.33
N ASN A 95 -22.15 1.30 14.44
CA ASN A 95 -23.53 1.00 14.01
C ASN A 95 -23.76 0.96 12.49
N PHE A 96 -22.69 0.91 11.70
CA PHE A 96 -22.79 0.63 10.26
C PHE A 96 -22.41 -0.83 10.00
N LEU A 97 -23.21 -1.51 9.19
CA LEU A 97 -22.86 -2.83 8.69
C LEU A 97 -21.57 -2.73 7.86
N VAL A 98 -20.71 -3.73 7.96
CA VAL A 98 -19.42 -3.75 7.29
C VAL A 98 -19.56 -3.55 5.78
N ASP A 99 -20.55 -4.18 5.14
CA ASP A 99 -20.82 -4.06 3.69
C ASP A 99 -21.32 -2.68 3.27
N SER A 100 -21.75 -1.85 4.22
CA SER A 100 -22.29 -0.51 3.97
C SER A 100 -21.47 0.60 4.61
N LEU A 101 -20.21 0.32 4.99
CA LEU A 101 -19.31 1.33 5.54
C LEU A 101 -19.07 2.45 4.51
N PRO A 102 -19.48 3.70 4.81
CA PRO A 102 -19.43 4.79 3.84
C PRO A 102 -17.99 5.28 3.56
N ALA A 103 -17.04 4.92 4.40
CA ALA A 103 -15.64 5.30 4.29
C ALA A 103 -14.77 4.50 5.29
N PRO A 104 -13.43 4.51 5.13
CA PRO A 104 -12.52 4.03 6.17
C PRO A 104 -12.84 4.65 7.52
N ILE A 105 -12.69 3.86 8.59
CA ILE A 105 -12.94 4.33 9.96
C ILE A 105 -12.00 5.48 10.26
N ARG A 106 -12.56 6.66 10.46
CA ARG A 106 -11.81 7.89 10.70
C ARG A 106 -12.30 8.60 11.96
N GLY A 107 -11.43 9.39 12.54
CA GLY A 107 -11.75 10.22 13.71
C GLY A 107 -10.48 10.69 14.39
N PRO A 108 -10.62 11.52 15.44
CA PRO A 108 -9.48 11.91 16.25
C PRO A 108 -8.91 10.71 17.00
N GLU A 109 -7.63 10.77 17.32
CA GLU A 109 -7.00 9.80 18.21
C GLU A 109 -7.78 9.71 19.54
N ASN A 110 -7.86 8.51 20.08
CA ASN A 110 -8.64 8.15 21.29
C ASN A 110 -10.17 8.19 21.15
N LYS A 111 -10.74 8.50 19.98
CA LYS A 111 -12.17 8.26 19.75
C LYS A 111 -12.49 6.79 19.99
N LEU A 112 -13.57 6.52 20.74
CA LEU A 112 -14.10 5.17 20.93
C LEU A 112 -14.99 4.80 19.75
N VAL A 113 -14.73 3.64 19.17
CA VAL A 113 -15.48 3.04 18.07
C VAL A 113 -16.08 1.74 18.57
N LYS A 114 -17.40 1.58 18.40
CA LYS A 114 -18.10 0.34 18.76
C LYS A 114 -17.89 -0.69 17.64
N ILE A 115 -17.48 -1.91 18.00
CA ILE A 115 -17.35 -3.05 17.10
C ILE A 115 -18.32 -4.12 17.57
N VAL A 116 -19.11 -4.67 16.63
CA VAL A 116 -19.96 -5.87 16.85
C VAL A 116 -19.31 -7.00 16.05
N TYR A 117 -19.09 -8.11 16.70
CA TYR A 117 -18.38 -9.25 16.12
C TYR A 117 -18.87 -10.57 16.66
N THR A 118 -18.56 -11.67 15.96
CA THR A 118 -18.70 -13.04 16.45
C THR A 118 -17.30 -13.67 16.60
N ARG A 119 -17.16 -14.54 17.61
CA ARG A 119 -15.96 -15.37 17.78
C ARG A 119 -15.91 -16.44 16.71
N ASN A 120 -14.70 -16.87 16.37
CA ASN A 120 -14.50 -17.97 15.41
C ASN A 120 -15.27 -19.23 15.86
N GLY A 121 -16.23 -19.66 15.01
CA GLY A 121 -17.07 -20.82 15.30
C GLY A 121 -18.26 -20.58 16.25
N ASP A 122 -18.48 -19.34 16.74
CA ASP A 122 -19.63 -18.97 17.58
C ASP A 122 -20.65 -18.17 16.74
N SER A 123 -21.94 -18.36 17.00
CA SER A 123 -23.04 -17.58 16.44
C SER A 123 -23.48 -16.43 17.33
N THR A 124 -22.89 -16.27 18.51
CA THR A 124 -23.28 -15.25 19.49
C THR A 124 -22.57 -13.91 19.20
N PHE A 125 -23.37 -12.87 18.98
CA PHE A 125 -22.85 -11.52 18.82
C PHE A 125 -22.28 -10.96 20.11
N SER A 126 -21.07 -10.46 20.04
CA SER A 126 -20.39 -9.73 21.10
C SER A 126 -20.14 -8.29 20.65
N SER A 127 -19.93 -7.39 21.60
CA SER A 127 -19.55 -6.02 21.27
C SER A 127 -18.44 -5.49 22.16
N SER A 128 -17.53 -4.71 21.57
CA SER A 128 -16.43 -4.04 22.26
C SER A 128 -16.31 -2.59 21.79
N LYS A 129 -15.70 -1.76 22.62
CA LYS A 129 -15.33 -0.38 22.26
C LYS A 129 -13.83 -0.29 22.16
N LEU A 130 -13.33 -0.05 20.95
CA LEU A 130 -11.91 0.11 20.66
C LEU A 130 -11.58 1.59 20.49
N LYS A 131 -10.38 1.98 20.91
CA LYS A 131 -9.85 3.33 20.68
C LYS A 131 -9.17 3.42 19.34
N LEU A 132 -9.45 4.49 18.60
CA LEU A 132 -8.60 4.87 17.47
C LEU A 132 -7.22 5.30 17.99
N LYS A 133 -6.17 4.83 17.35
CA LYS A 133 -4.77 5.12 17.70
C LYS A 133 -4.02 5.62 16.48
N LEU A 134 -2.97 6.40 16.70
CA LEU A 134 -1.98 6.69 15.67
C LEU A 134 -1.15 5.42 15.46
N LEU A 135 -1.28 4.84 14.30
CA LEU A 135 -0.64 3.58 13.92
C LEU A 135 0.43 3.85 12.87
N LYS A 136 1.51 3.10 12.95
CA LYS A 136 2.56 3.06 11.94
C LYS A 136 2.70 1.62 11.47
N HIS A 137 2.52 1.43 10.18
CA HIS A 137 2.74 0.12 9.56
C HIS A 137 4.04 0.18 8.76
N ASP A 138 5.00 -0.66 9.17
CA ASP A 138 6.26 -0.80 8.47
C ASP A 138 6.38 -2.23 7.94
N GLN A 139 6.81 -2.36 6.69
CA GLN A 139 7.03 -3.66 6.07
C GLN A 139 8.52 -3.98 6.01
N ASN A 140 8.85 -5.23 6.23
CA ASN A 140 10.17 -5.78 5.96
C ASN A 140 10.26 -6.29 4.50
N LYS A 141 11.43 -6.79 4.11
CA LYS A 141 11.69 -7.33 2.76
C LYS A 141 10.67 -8.38 2.35
N THR A 142 10.34 -9.33 3.24
CA THR A 142 9.44 -10.45 2.94
C THR A 142 8.01 -9.97 2.72
N SER A 143 7.45 -9.16 3.63
CA SER A 143 6.10 -8.64 3.50
C SER A 143 5.95 -7.68 2.31
N PHE A 144 6.98 -6.89 2.02
CA PHE A 144 6.99 -6.02 0.84
C PHE A 144 6.96 -6.81 -0.48
N ILE A 145 7.73 -7.91 -0.59
CA ILE A 145 7.70 -8.79 -1.77
C ILE A 145 6.33 -9.47 -1.90
N GLN A 146 5.73 -9.90 -0.79
CA GLN A 146 4.40 -10.51 -0.81
C GLN A 146 3.34 -9.52 -1.33
N ASP A 147 3.42 -8.26 -0.93
CA ASP A 147 2.49 -7.23 -1.43
C ASP A 147 2.66 -6.97 -2.92
N ILE A 148 3.89 -7.04 -3.46
CA ILE A 148 4.13 -6.94 -4.90
C ILE A 148 3.44 -8.09 -5.65
N ILE A 149 3.51 -9.32 -5.13
CA ILE A 149 2.83 -10.48 -5.72
C ILE A 149 1.31 -10.26 -5.70
N ASN A 150 0.76 -9.85 -4.55
CA ASN A 150 -0.66 -9.60 -4.40
C ASN A 150 -1.14 -8.48 -5.33
N TYR A 151 -0.36 -7.40 -5.42
CA TYR A 151 -0.63 -6.28 -6.32
C TYR A 151 -0.70 -6.74 -7.77
N ASN A 152 0.31 -7.46 -8.26
CA ASN A 152 0.37 -7.90 -9.65
C ASN A 152 -0.82 -8.80 -10.04
N ASN A 153 -1.33 -9.61 -9.11
CA ASN A 153 -2.50 -10.46 -9.32
C ASN A 153 -3.83 -9.68 -9.40
N ASN A 154 -3.87 -8.44 -8.91
CA ASN A 154 -5.09 -7.63 -8.82
C ASN A 154 -5.29 -6.68 -10.02
N TRP A 155 -4.25 -6.47 -10.84
CA TRP A 155 -4.29 -5.51 -11.95
C TRP A 155 -4.06 -6.22 -13.27
N TYR A 156 -4.97 -5.98 -14.23
CA TYR A 156 -4.88 -6.54 -15.58
C TYR A 156 -3.84 -5.81 -16.43
N GLU A 157 -3.81 -4.47 -16.31
CA GLU A 157 -2.88 -3.59 -17.02
C GLU A 157 -2.58 -2.36 -16.17
N TYR A 158 -1.42 -1.78 -16.36
CA TYR A 158 -1.02 -0.53 -15.72
C TYR A 158 -0.13 0.29 -16.67
N ASP A 159 -0.03 1.59 -16.39
CA ASP A 159 0.96 2.51 -16.95
C ASP A 159 1.63 3.27 -15.81
N LEU A 160 2.91 3.60 -15.98
CA LEU A 160 3.73 4.26 -14.98
C LEU A 160 4.52 5.41 -15.63
N GLU A 161 4.23 6.63 -15.22
CA GLU A 161 4.94 7.82 -15.65
C GLU A 161 5.79 8.39 -14.51
N ILE A 162 7.11 8.39 -14.66
CA ILE A 162 7.99 9.12 -13.73
C ILE A 162 7.96 10.59 -14.11
N ILE A 163 7.36 11.41 -13.25
CA ILE A 163 7.20 12.86 -13.47
C ILE A 163 8.49 13.58 -13.12
N ASP A 164 9.11 13.23 -11.99
CA ASP A 164 10.37 13.85 -11.56
C ASP A 164 11.18 12.91 -10.66
N ILE A 165 12.50 13.04 -10.71
CA ILE A 165 13.43 12.33 -9.84
C ILE A 165 14.57 13.25 -9.44
N ILE A 166 14.77 13.40 -8.13
CA ILE A 166 15.84 14.20 -7.55
C ILE A 166 16.74 13.29 -6.72
N SER A 167 18.03 13.32 -6.99
CA SER A 167 19.00 12.51 -6.27
C SER A 167 19.97 13.35 -5.43
N LYS A 168 20.22 12.92 -4.19
CA LYS A 168 21.25 13.49 -3.29
C LYS A 168 21.99 12.36 -2.59
N LYS A 169 23.22 12.12 -3.01
CA LYS A 169 24.09 11.02 -2.50
C LYS A 169 23.44 9.65 -2.74
N SER A 170 22.95 8.99 -1.69
CA SER A 170 22.27 7.70 -1.73
C SER A 170 20.77 7.80 -1.50
N THR A 171 20.20 9.00 -1.56
CA THR A 171 18.78 9.28 -1.34
C THR A 171 18.18 9.83 -2.63
N PHE A 172 17.00 9.33 -2.96
CA PHE A 172 16.24 9.68 -4.16
C PHE A 172 14.83 10.08 -3.75
N PHE A 173 14.35 11.20 -4.29
CA PHE A 173 12.95 11.60 -4.24
C PHE A 173 12.40 11.34 -5.63
N VAL A 174 11.32 10.54 -5.70
CA VAL A 174 10.67 10.20 -6.96
C VAL A 174 9.22 10.61 -6.87
N TYR A 175 8.78 11.39 -7.86
CA TYR A 175 7.38 11.73 -8.05
C TYR A 175 6.89 11.05 -9.32
N TYR A 176 5.81 10.28 -9.21
CA TYR A 176 5.28 9.53 -10.33
C TYR A 176 3.76 9.48 -10.32
N HIS A 177 3.21 9.28 -11.49
CA HIS A 177 1.82 8.93 -11.74
C HIS A 177 1.76 7.47 -12.14
N TRP A 178 0.86 6.74 -11.50
CA TRP A 178 0.49 5.39 -11.87
C TRP A 178 -0.98 5.37 -12.23
N GLU A 179 -1.33 4.64 -13.28
CA GLU A 179 -2.70 4.30 -13.61
C GLU A 179 -2.84 2.82 -13.90
N GLY A 180 -4.00 2.24 -13.62
CA GLY A 180 -4.23 0.82 -13.87
C GLY A 180 -5.69 0.44 -13.93
N SER A 181 -5.97 -0.70 -14.56
CA SER A 181 -7.30 -1.28 -14.69
C SER A 181 -7.31 -2.73 -14.21
N LYS A 182 -8.39 -3.14 -13.55
CA LYS A 182 -8.59 -4.52 -13.07
C LYS A 182 -9.05 -5.47 -14.16
N THR A 183 -9.59 -4.93 -15.25
CA THR A 183 -10.11 -5.74 -16.36
C THR A 183 -9.77 -5.06 -17.68
N LYS A 184 -9.73 -5.83 -18.76
CA LYS A 184 -9.50 -5.31 -20.11
C LYS A 184 -10.54 -4.26 -20.48
N ALA A 185 -10.07 -3.04 -20.83
CA ALA A 185 -10.91 -1.87 -21.11
C ALA A 185 -11.89 -1.51 -19.96
N GLY A 186 -11.53 -1.84 -18.72
CA GLY A 186 -12.29 -1.50 -17.53
C GLY A 186 -12.07 -0.07 -17.06
N GLN A 187 -12.60 0.24 -15.87
CA GLN A 187 -12.35 1.52 -15.21
C GLN A 187 -10.86 1.69 -14.94
N VAL A 188 -10.33 2.87 -15.25
CA VAL A 188 -8.95 3.24 -14.95
C VAL A 188 -8.91 3.95 -13.60
N TYR A 189 -8.00 3.52 -12.76
CA TYR A 189 -7.71 4.08 -11.44
C TYR A 189 -6.38 4.80 -11.48
N HIS A 190 -6.28 5.92 -10.78
CA HIS A 190 -5.12 6.81 -10.80
C HIS A 190 -4.50 6.96 -9.42
N LEU A 191 -3.19 7.02 -9.36
CA LEU A 191 -2.42 7.28 -8.14
C LEU A 191 -1.25 8.22 -8.44
N PHE A 192 -1.19 9.35 -7.73
CA PHE A 192 0.01 10.17 -7.66
C PHE A 192 0.75 9.88 -6.36
N ALA A 193 2.01 9.50 -6.45
CA ALA A 193 2.82 9.16 -5.30
C ALA A 193 4.19 9.87 -5.34
N MET A 194 4.67 10.19 -4.16
CA MET A 194 6.04 10.66 -3.95
C MET A 194 6.73 9.68 -3.00
N GLU A 195 7.92 9.23 -3.36
CA GLU A 195 8.69 8.31 -2.56
C GLU A 195 10.08 8.83 -2.25
N LEU A 196 10.51 8.61 -1.01
CA LEU A 196 11.88 8.77 -0.57
C LEU A 196 12.54 7.40 -0.52
N ILE A 197 13.44 7.13 -1.47
CA ILE A 197 14.16 5.86 -1.58
C ILE A 197 15.60 6.06 -1.12
N GLN A 198 16.05 5.24 -0.17
CA GLN A 198 17.40 5.30 0.36
C GLN A 198 18.17 4.01 0.05
N LYS A 199 19.36 4.15 -0.53
CA LYS A 199 20.29 3.05 -0.74
C LYS A 199 21.29 2.94 0.40
N GLU A 200 21.88 1.78 0.57
CA GLU A 200 23.06 1.61 1.42
C GLU A 200 24.24 2.40 0.86
N LYS A 201 25.15 2.79 1.75
CA LYS A 201 26.41 3.43 1.32
C LYS A 201 27.24 2.39 0.55
N ASN A 202 27.76 2.80 -0.60
CA ASN A 202 28.67 2.02 -1.43
C ASN A 202 28.11 0.72 -1.99
N SER A 203 26.77 0.53 -2.01
CA SER A 203 26.12 -0.60 -2.64
C SER A 203 24.92 -0.14 -3.50
N ASN A 204 24.39 -1.06 -4.31
CA ASN A 204 23.14 -0.82 -5.03
C ASN A 204 21.91 -1.30 -4.26
N LEU A 205 22.07 -1.77 -3.02
CA LEU A 205 20.96 -2.26 -2.23
C LEU A 205 20.10 -1.12 -1.69
N ILE A 206 18.80 -1.23 -1.86
CA ILE A 206 17.80 -0.33 -1.28
C ILE A 206 17.56 -0.78 0.16
N LYS A 207 17.73 0.13 1.10
CA LYS A 207 17.56 -0.17 2.54
C LYS A 207 16.26 0.37 3.11
N LYS A 208 15.68 1.41 2.48
CA LYS A 208 14.49 2.06 3.01
C LYS A 208 13.70 2.75 1.90
N ILE A 209 12.39 2.64 2.00
CA ILE A 209 11.45 3.45 1.24
C ILE A 209 10.48 4.10 2.23
N GLN A 210 10.16 5.37 2.00
CA GLN A 210 9.08 6.08 2.66
C GLN A 210 8.17 6.62 1.57
N THR A 211 6.88 6.34 1.66
CA THR A 211 5.93 6.77 0.64
C THR A 211 5.02 7.89 1.17
N LEU A 212 4.69 8.81 0.28
CA LEU A 212 3.72 9.88 0.47
C LEU A 212 2.72 9.81 -0.67
N TRP A 213 1.50 9.38 -0.39
CA TRP A 213 0.40 9.35 -1.36
C TRP A 213 -0.93 9.64 -0.68
N SER A 214 -1.91 10.05 -1.45
CA SER A 214 -3.23 10.34 -0.92
C SER A 214 -4.13 9.12 -1.00
N GLU A 215 -4.22 8.36 0.08
CA GLU A 215 -5.15 7.25 0.21
C GLU A 215 -6.60 7.68 -0.14
N LYS A 216 -7.01 8.87 0.31
CA LYS A 216 -8.32 9.42 -0.03
C LYS A 216 -8.52 9.58 -1.53
N GLN A 217 -7.54 10.13 -2.25
CA GLN A 217 -7.61 10.30 -3.70
C GLN A 217 -7.78 8.95 -4.41
N PHE A 218 -7.11 7.92 -3.94
CA PHE A 218 -7.21 6.58 -4.51
C PHE A 218 -8.55 5.93 -4.17
N LEU A 219 -8.94 5.90 -2.88
CA LEU A 219 -10.16 5.24 -2.43
C LEU A 219 -11.45 5.90 -2.95
N ASP A 220 -11.45 7.23 -3.19
CA ASP A 220 -12.62 7.91 -3.75
C ASP A 220 -12.97 7.45 -5.18
N GLN A 221 -12.09 6.73 -5.86
CA GLN A 221 -12.32 6.18 -7.20
C GLN A 221 -13.08 4.83 -7.21
N PHE A 222 -13.26 4.22 -6.03
CA PHE A 222 -13.99 2.95 -5.89
C PHE A 222 -15.46 3.13 -5.46
N LYS A 223 -15.97 4.36 -5.44
CA LYS A 223 -17.35 4.69 -5.06
C LYS A 223 -18.31 4.68 -6.23
#